data_485e97702d6b73149561798f1a17de24
#
_entry.id   485e97702d6b73149561798f1a17de24
#
_cell.length_a   1.000
_cell.length_b   1.000
_cell.length_c   1.000
_cell.angle_alpha   90.00
_cell.angle_beta   90.00
_cell.angle_gamma   90.00
#
_symmetry.space_group_name_H-M   'P 1'
#
loop_
_entity.id
_entity.type
_entity.pdbx_description
1 polymer ?
#
loop_
_entity_poly.entity_id
_entity_poly.type
_entity_poly.pdbx_seq_one_letter_code
_entity_poly.pdbx_strand_id
1 'polypeptide(L)'
;MDFLPNKPVTICIGGVELSSFKSLRLNQSINDHHYFEMLLDYEVGEVFQAATLTKSADWLGKSIAITIGERNFYGLVAQVGLHKSEGYTFLKVSGFSTTYRLEGDLHFASWNEKTLADIVGELAEKSNVQALVKPERSAKLEYECQYQESNFAFIQRLARQHFEWL
;
A
#
# COMPACT_ATOMS: atom_id res chain seq x y z
N MET A 1 24.60 -11.19 -16.01
CA MET A 1 24.01 -10.55 -14.81
C MET A 1 24.19 -9.05 -15.01
N ASP A 2 23.22 -8.39 -15.61
CA ASP A 2 23.30 -6.96 -15.83
C ASP A 2 23.11 -6.26 -14.46
N PHE A 3 24.17 -5.63 -14.00
CA PHE A 3 24.09 -4.70 -12.88
C PHE A 3 23.20 -3.53 -13.32
N LEU A 4 21.97 -3.47 -12.82
CA LEU A 4 21.15 -2.29 -12.98
C LEU A 4 21.94 -1.08 -12.44
N PRO A 5 22.07 0.00 -13.21
CA PRO A 5 22.72 1.20 -12.72
C PRO A 5 22.03 1.64 -11.42
N ASN A 6 22.84 2.12 -10.48
CA ASN A 6 22.41 2.55 -9.14
C ASN A 6 21.35 3.66 -9.30
N LYS A 7 20.07 3.27 -9.37
CA LYS A 7 18.97 4.24 -9.47
C LYS A 7 18.80 4.89 -8.11
N PRO A 8 18.71 6.22 -8.04
CA PRO A 8 18.46 6.90 -6.77
C PRO A 8 17.13 6.40 -6.18
N VAL A 9 17.14 6.12 -4.89
CA VAL A 9 15.96 5.75 -4.11
C VAL A 9 15.71 6.83 -3.09
N THR A 10 14.51 7.40 -3.12
CA THR A 10 14.06 8.39 -2.13
C THR A 10 12.85 7.82 -1.39
N ILE A 11 12.84 7.95 -0.08
CA ILE A 11 11.77 7.45 0.79
C ILE A 11 11.29 8.58 1.68
N CYS A 12 9.99 8.88 1.66
CA CYS A 12 9.35 9.87 2.51
C CYS A 12 8.25 9.22 3.35
N ILE A 13 8.26 9.40 4.67
CA ILE A 13 7.20 8.93 5.58
C ILE A 13 6.55 10.15 6.24
N GLY A 14 5.23 10.29 6.09
CA GLY A 14 4.50 11.43 6.64
C GLY A 14 5.00 12.79 6.15
N GLY A 15 5.58 12.83 4.94
CA GLY A 15 6.16 14.05 4.34
C GLY A 15 7.61 14.34 4.74
N VAL A 16 8.23 13.47 5.56
CA VAL A 16 9.64 13.61 5.96
C VAL A 16 10.49 12.60 5.19
N GLU A 17 11.52 13.10 4.53
CA GLU A 17 12.48 12.26 3.80
C GLU A 17 13.42 11.55 4.76
N LEU A 18 13.62 10.24 4.51
CA LEU A 18 14.61 9.44 5.25
C LEU A 18 16.00 9.64 4.66
N SER A 19 16.97 9.91 5.54
CA SER A 19 18.36 10.14 5.15
C SER A 19 19.09 8.87 4.70
N SER A 20 18.69 7.70 5.22
CA SER A 20 19.34 6.42 4.92
C SER A 20 18.42 5.23 5.23
N PHE A 21 18.68 4.12 4.56
CA PHE A 21 18.06 2.81 4.85
C PHE A 21 19.05 1.68 4.53
N LYS A 22 18.91 0.54 5.20
CA LYS A 22 19.76 -0.63 5.01
C LYS A 22 19.30 -1.49 3.84
N SER A 23 18.02 -1.75 3.78
CA SER A 23 17.41 -2.53 2.70
C SER A 23 15.96 -2.11 2.46
N LEU A 24 15.53 -2.25 1.22
CA LEU A 24 14.15 -2.04 0.78
C LEU A 24 13.73 -3.21 -0.10
N ARG A 25 12.58 -3.79 0.22
CA ARG A 25 11.89 -4.79 -0.59
C ARG A 25 10.52 -4.24 -0.98
N LEU A 26 10.23 -4.23 -2.27
CA LEU A 26 8.91 -3.98 -2.83
C LEU A 26 8.41 -5.25 -3.50
N ASN A 27 7.22 -5.67 -3.13
CA ASN A 27 6.50 -6.76 -3.78
C ASN A 27 5.24 -6.22 -4.41
N GLN A 28 5.12 -6.34 -5.72
CA GLN A 28 3.98 -5.86 -6.49
C GLN A 28 3.31 -7.06 -7.16
N SER A 29 2.05 -7.27 -6.87
CA SER A 29 1.24 -8.38 -7.37
C SER A 29 -0.01 -7.84 -8.08
N ILE A 30 -0.43 -8.51 -9.13
CA ILE A 30 -1.71 -8.25 -9.80
C ILE A 30 -2.83 -8.82 -8.91
N ASN A 31 -3.93 -8.09 -8.82
CA ASN A 31 -5.11 -8.47 -8.02
C ASN A 31 -4.82 -8.62 -6.51
N ASP A 32 -3.82 -7.91 -5.99
CA ASP A 32 -3.48 -7.92 -4.58
C ASP A 32 -2.89 -6.57 -4.15
N HIS A 33 -2.81 -6.33 -2.85
CA HIS A 33 -2.11 -5.17 -2.33
C HIS A 33 -0.60 -5.31 -2.57
N HIS A 34 0.00 -4.25 -3.04
CA HIS A 34 1.45 -4.19 -3.07
C HIS A 34 1.98 -4.03 -1.65
N TYR A 35 3.09 -4.68 -1.35
CA TYR A 35 3.72 -4.69 -0.03
C TYR A 35 5.11 -4.10 -0.09
N PHE A 36 5.48 -3.34 0.93
CA PHE A 36 6.86 -2.91 1.13
C PHE A 36 7.37 -3.33 2.51
N GLU A 37 8.66 -3.55 2.57
CA GLU A 37 9.41 -3.81 3.80
C GLU A 37 10.75 -3.11 3.70
N MET A 38 11.14 -2.37 4.73
CA MET A 38 12.46 -1.77 4.82
C MET A 38 13.08 -1.96 6.18
N LEU A 39 14.39 -2.05 6.17
CA LEU A 39 15.22 -2.07 7.37
C LEU A 39 16.01 -0.76 7.43
N LEU A 40 15.95 -0.12 8.57
CA LEU A 40 16.71 1.07 8.90
C LEU A 40 17.75 0.71 9.94
N ASP A 41 18.92 1.34 9.89
CA ASP A 41 19.91 1.19 10.92
C ASP A 41 19.37 1.70 12.25
N TYR A 42 19.50 0.88 13.28
CA TYR A 42 19.08 1.20 14.63
C TYR A 42 20.31 1.57 15.44
N GLU A 43 20.52 2.85 15.69
CA GLU A 43 21.67 3.31 16.45
C GLU A 43 21.61 2.82 17.90
N VAL A 44 22.70 2.17 18.32
CA VAL A 44 22.82 1.49 19.61
C VAL A 44 23.25 2.48 20.69
N GLY A 45 22.26 3.17 21.28
CA GLY A 45 22.46 3.92 22.50
C GLY A 45 21.17 3.89 23.32
N GLU A 46 21.19 3.47 24.60
CA GLU A 46 19.98 3.23 25.39
C GLU A 46 18.99 4.41 25.39
N VAL A 47 19.47 5.64 25.39
CA VAL A 47 18.64 6.85 25.36
C VAL A 47 18.08 7.12 23.96
N PHE A 48 18.84 6.80 22.91
CA PHE A 48 18.42 6.93 21.51
C PHE A 48 17.41 5.85 21.12
N GLN A 49 17.50 4.65 21.66
CA GLN A 49 16.61 3.53 21.36
C GLN A 49 15.15 3.83 21.73
N ALA A 50 14.91 4.35 22.92
CA ALA A 50 13.55 4.70 23.36
C ALA A 50 12.98 5.86 22.53
N ALA A 51 13.79 6.89 22.24
CA ALA A 51 13.37 8.04 21.43
C ALA A 51 13.10 7.64 19.97
N THR A 52 13.90 6.74 19.39
CA THR A 52 13.72 6.26 18.01
C THR A 52 12.46 5.38 17.90
N LEU A 53 12.23 4.48 18.87
CA LEU A 53 11.02 3.67 18.91
C LEU A 53 9.76 4.53 19.09
N THR A 54 9.80 5.51 19.98
CA THR A 54 8.67 6.42 20.19
C THR A 54 8.36 7.22 18.92
N LYS A 55 9.39 7.80 18.30
CA LYS A 55 9.23 8.56 17.04
C LYS A 55 8.79 7.67 15.89
N SER A 56 9.29 6.45 15.80
CA SER A 56 8.90 5.52 14.74
C SER A 56 7.50 4.95 14.93
N ALA A 57 7.00 4.86 16.17
CA ALA A 57 5.61 4.50 16.44
C ALA A 57 4.64 5.54 15.83
N ASP A 58 5.04 6.82 15.76
CA ASP A 58 4.27 7.87 15.10
C ASP A 58 4.15 7.68 13.58
N TRP A 59 4.92 6.76 13.00
CA TRP A 59 4.81 6.41 11.57
C TRP A 59 3.65 5.48 11.26
N LEU A 60 3.12 4.77 12.25
CA LEU A 60 1.95 3.90 12.04
C LEU A 60 0.79 4.69 11.46
N GLY A 61 0.21 4.17 10.37
CA GLY A 61 -0.87 4.82 9.63
C GLY A 61 -0.45 6.02 8.77
N LYS A 62 0.81 6.46 8.83
CA LYS A 62 1.30 7.54 7.96
C LYS A 62 1.47 7.06 6.53
N SER A 63 1.31 8.01 5.61
CA SER A 63 1.62 7.78 4.19
C SER A 63 3.11 7.60 3.98
N ILE A 64 3.46 6.70 3.06
CA ILE A 64 4.82 6.54 2.56
C ILE A 64 4.83 6.74 1.05
N ALA A 65 5.85 7.45 0.58
CA ALA A 65 6.19 7.57 -0.83
C ALA A 65 7.61 7.03 -1.04
N ILE A 66 7.75 6.09 -1.98
CA ILE A 66 9.04 5.50 -2.35
C ILE A 66 9.23 5.74 -3.84
N THR A 67 10.30 6.44 -4.20
CA THR A 67 10.69 6.71 -5.58
C THR A 67 11.94 5.92 -5.92
N ILE A 68 11.91 5.14 -7.00
CA ILE A 68 13.04 4.37 -7.51
C ILE A 68 13.27 4.76 -8.97
N GLY A 69 14.20 5.67 -9.22
CA GLY A 69 14.36 6.29 -10.53
C GLY A 69 13.09 7.05 -10.93
N GLU A 70 12.41 6.59 -11.99
CA GLU A 70 11.16 7.20 -12.49
C GLU A 70 9.88 6.56 -11.93
N ARG A 71 10.00 5.52 -11.11
CA ARG A 71 8.86 4.78 -10.57
C ARG A 71 8.52 5.24 -9.17
N ASN A 72 7.25 5.48 -8.93
CA ASN A 72 6.73 5.87 -7.63
C ASN A 72 5.85 4.75 -7.05
N PHE A 73 6.02 4.51 -5.76
CA PHE A 73 5.14 3.68 -4.96
C PHE A 73 4.55 4.55 -3.84
N TYR A 74 3.25 4.46 -3.67
CA TYR A 74 2.53 5.14 -2.59
C TYR A 74 1.83 4.12 -1.70
N GLY A 75 1.98 4.27 -0.40
CA GLY A 75 1.44 3.31 0.56
C GLY A 75 1.19 3.92 1.94
N LEU A 76 0.93 3.01 2.87
CA LEU A 76 0.69 3.29 4.29
C LEU A 76 1.61 2.39 5.13
N VAL A 77 2.19 2.96 6.18
CA VAL A 77 2.94 2.20 7.18
C VAL A 77 1.94 1.43 8.05
N ALA A 78 2.00 0.11 7.99
CA ALA A 78 1.14 -0.78 8.76
C ALA A 78 1.83 -1.38 10.00
N GLN A 79 3.15 -1.49 9.95
CA GLN A 79 3.91 -2.09 11.05
C GLN A 79 5.26 -1.39 11.22
N VAL A 80 5.62 -1.18 12.49
CA VAL A 80 6.94 -0.73 12.91
C VAL A 80 7.39 -1.63 14.05
N GLY A 81 8.62 -2.11 14.02
CA GLY A 81 9.15 -3.03 15.04
C GLY A 81 10.64 -3.21 14.94
N LEU A 82 11.20 -3.96 15.86
CA LEU A 82 12.62 -4.31 15.86
C LEU A 82 12.84 -5.66 15.17
N HIS A 83 13.88 -5.73 14.38
CA HIS A 83 14.34 -6.94 13.70
C HIS A 83 15.78 -7.21 14.10
N LYS A 84 16.05 -8.40 14.64
CA LYS A 84 17.41 -8.85 14.99
C LYS A 84 17.91 -9.82 13.93
N SER A 85 19.08 -9.53 13.38
CA SER A 85 19.75 -10.40 12.43
C SER A 85 21.26 -10.30 12.63
N GLU A 86 21.95 -11.45 12.67
CA GLU A 86 23.41 -11.56 12.76
C GLU A 86 24.05 -10.72 13.89
N GLY A 87 23.36 -10.62 15.04
CA GLY A 87 23.81 -9.83 16.20
C GLY A 87 23.52 -8.34 16.12
N TYR A 88 22.98 -7.86 15.02
CA TYR A 88 22.55 -6.47 14.85
C TYR A 88 21.05 -6.30 15.05
N THR A 89 20.67 -5.12 15.51
CA THR A 89 19.26 -4.73 15.63
C THR A 89 18.95 -3.68 14.61
N PHE A 90 17.86 -3.87 13.87
CA PHE A 90 17.35 -2.96 12.85
C PHE A 90 15.94 -2.50 13.22
N LEU A 91 15.57 -1.30 12.81
CA LEU A 91 14.18 -0.87 12.81
C LEU A 91 13.53 -1.38 11.50
N LYS A 92 12.55 -2.26 11.64
CA LYS A 92 11.76 -2.78 10.53
C LYS A 92 10.51 -1.95 10.37
N VAL A 93 10.29 -1.43 9.17
CA VAL A 93 9.08 -0.72 8.78
C VAL A 93 8.47 -1.41 7.59
N SER A 94 7.19 -1.73 7.66
CA SER A 94 6.49 -2.39 6.55
C SER A 94 5.05 -1.91 6.43
N GLY A 95 4.46 -2.16 5.27
CA GLY A 95 3.09 -1.78 4.99
C GLY A 95 2.68 -2.08 3.56
N PHE A 96 1.57 -1.50 3.15
CA PHE A 96 0.91 -1.84 1.90
C PHE A 96 0.68 -0.60 1.04
N SER A 97 0.36 -0.82 -0.24
CA SER A 97 -0.12 0.24 -1.12
C SER A 97 -1.38 0.92 -0.58
N THR A 98 -1.70 2.11 -1.10
CA THR A 98 -2.87 2.87 -0.66
C THR A 98 -4.19 2.12 -0.85
N THR A 99 -4.24 1.11 -1.73
CA THR A 99 -5.38 0.22 -1.90
C THR A 99 -5.77 -0.55 -0.64
N TYR A 100 -4.86 -0.67 0.34
CA TYR A 100 -5.16 -1.25 1.65
C TYR A 100 -6.26 -0.50 2.43
N ARG A 101 -6.52 0.76 2.10
CA ARG A 101 -7.65 1.53 2.65
C ARG A 101 -9.02 0.95 2.25
N LEU A 102 -9.06 0.14 1.20
CA LEU A 102 -10.27 -0.56 0.76
C LEU A 102 -10.60 -1.80 1.60
N GLU A 103 -9.69 -2.23 2.50
CA GLU A 103 -9.87 -3.38 3.41
C GLU A 103 -10.58 -3.02 4.72
N GLY A 104 -11.20 -1.88 4.85
CA GLY A 104 -11.90 -1.47 6.06
C GLY A 104 -13.02 -2.44 6.49
N ASP A 105 -14.12 -1.89 6.97
CA ASP A 105 -15.27 -2.67 7.43
C ASP A 105 -15.96 -3.46 6.32
N LEU A 106 -16.75 -4.45 6.70
CA LEU A 106 -17.63 -5.18 5.79
C LEU A 106 -18.84 -4.34 5.43
N HIS A 107 -19.14 -4.23 4.15
CA HIS A 107 -20.18 -3.36 3.63
C HIS A 107 -21.34 -4.13 3.01
N PHE A 108 -22.48 -3.44 2.95
CA PHE A 108 -23.69 -3.85 2.24
C PHE A 108 -24.08 -2.69 1.32
N ALA A 109 -24.05 -2.92 0.02
CA ALA A 109 -24.42 -1.92 -0.97
C ALA A 109 -24.95 -2.58 -2.23
N SER A 110 -25.68 -1.83 -3.05
CA SER A 110 -26.13 -2.30 -4.35
C SER A 110 -26.10 -1.18 -5.39
N TRP A 111 -25.89 -1.56 -6.62
CA TRP A 111 -25.84 -0.67 -7.78
C TRP A 111 -26.72 -1.21 -8.88
N ASN A 112 -27.50 -0.34 -9.49
CA ASN A 112 -28.34 -0.63 -10.66
C ASN A 112 -27.87 0.22 -11.83
N GLU A 113 -27.80 -0.36 -13.02
CA GLU A 113 -27.48 0.35 -14.27
C GLU A 113 -26.19 1.18 -14.19
N LYS A 114 -25.18 0.70 -13.46
CA LYS A 114 -23.87 1.31 -13.32
C LYS A 114 -22.82 0.57 -14.13
N THR A 115 -21.82 1.31 -14.63
CA THR A 115 -20.63 0.67 -15.21
C THR A 115 -19.69 0.17 -14.13
N LEU A 116 -18.80 -0.77 -14.48
CA LEU A 116 -17.74 -1.22 -13.58
C LEU A 116 -16.87 -0.04 -13.10
N ALA A 117 -16.57 0.89 -14.01
CA ALA A 117 -15.79 2.08 -13.69
C ALA A 117 -16.49 2.98 -12.67
N ASP A 118 -17.81 3.16 -12.79
CA ASP A 118 -18.59 3.97 -11.84
C ASP A 118 -18.54 3.35 -10.43
N ILE A 119 -18.75 2.03 -10.34
CA ILE A 119 -18.77 1.32 -9.06
C ILE A 119 -17.40 1.38 -8.38
N VAL A 120 -16.34 1.03 -9.10
CA VAL A 120 -14.97 1.03 -8.56
C VAL A 120 -14.52 2.44 -8.22
N GLY A 121 -14.85 3.43 -9.06
CA GLY A 121 -14.55 4.84 -8.81
C GLY A 121 -15.20 5.36 -7.53
N GLU A 122 -16.49 5.05 -7.33
CA GLU A 122 -17.24 5.42 -6.12
C GLU A 122 -16.61 4.83 -4.84
N LEU A 123 -16.24 3.55 -4.89
CA LEU A 123 -15.62 2.86 -3.74
C LEU A 123 -14.22 3.40 -3.45
N ALA A 124 -13.43 3.69 -4.48
CA ALA A 124 -12.11 4.27 -4.34
C ALA A 124 -12.19 5.68 -3.71
N GLU A 125 -13.12 6.52 -4.17
CA GLU A 125 -13.34 7.86 -3.62
C GLU A 125 -13.75 7.81 -2.15
N LYS A 126 -14.73 6.98 -1.80
CA LYS A 126 -15.18 6.77 -0.41
C LYS A 126 -14.05 6.30 0.52
N SER A 127 -13.12 5.54 -0.01
CA SER A 127 -11.95 5.02 0.72
C SER A 127 -10.73 5.96 0.67
N ASN A 128 -10.87 7.14 0.05
CA ASN A 128 -9.78 8.10 -0.16
C ASN A 128 -8.57 7.46 -0.87
N VAL A 129 -8.85 6.69 -1.93
CA VAL A 129 -7.87 6.04 -2.80
C VAL A 129 -7.94 6.67 -4.19
N GLN A 130 -6.81 7.14 -4.69
CA GLN A 130 -6.72 7.56 -6.09
C GLN A 130 -6.66 6.31 -6.96
N ALA A 131 -7.63 6.14 -7.84
CA ALA A 131 -7.70 5.02 -8.77
C ALA A 131 -7.80 5.50 -10.21
N LEU A 132 -7.08 4.84 -11.11
CA LEU A 132 -7.25 4.98 -12.55
C LEU A 132 -8.04 3.76 -13.03
N VAL A 133 -9.34 3.92 -13.21
CA VAL A 133 -10.26 2.83 -13.59
C VAL A 133 -10.51 2.87 -15.07
N LYS A 134 -9.94 1.91 -15.81
CA LYS A 134 -10.06 1.80 -17.27
C LYS A 134 -10.38 0.35 -17.67
N PRO A 135 -11.60 -0.16 -17.40
CA PRO A 135 -11.98 -1.49 -17.80
C PRO A 135 -12.12 -1.56 -19.34
N GLU A 136 -11.86 -2.71 -19.92
CA GLU A 136 -12.12 -2.95 -21.34
C GLU A 136 -13.61 -2.90 -21.66
N ARG A 137 -14.46 -3.30 -20.70
CA ARG A 137 -15.90 -3.28 -20.83
C ARG A 137 -16.51 -2.04 -20.19
N SER A 138 -17.19 -1.25 -20.99
CA SER A 138 -17.91 -0.04 -20.56
C SER A 138 -19.44 -0.22 -20.45
N ALA A 139 -19.95 -1.44 -20.68
CA ALA A 139 -21.37 -1.73 -20.59
C ALA A 139 -21.88 -1.53 -19.16
N LYS A 140 -23.11 -1.05 -19.03
CA LYS A 140 -23.79 -1.00 -17.73
C LYS A 140 -24.14 -2.39 -17.26
N LEU A 141 -23.90 -2.61 -15.98
CA LEU A 141 -24.30 -3.82 -15.25
C LEU A 141 -25.74 -3.61 -14.76
N GLU A 142 -26.62 -4.56 -15.02
CA GLU A 142 -28.04 -4.47 -14.65
C GLU A 142 -28.18 -4.34 -13.13
N TYR A 143 -27.47 -5.18 -12.38
CA TYR A 143 -27.47 -5.19 -10.92
C TYR A 143 -26.19 -5.78 -10.38
N GLU A 144 -25.57 -5.10 -9.41
CA GLU A 144 -24.47 -5.63 -8.62
C GLU A 144 -24.71 -5.38 -7.14
N CYS A 145 -24.29 -6.34 -6.31
CA CYS A 145 -24.48 -6.30 -4.87
C CYS A 145 -23.19 -6.63 -4.14
N GLN A 146 -22.83 -5.77 -3.21
CA GLN A 146 -21.81 -6.01 -2.19
C GLN A 146 -22.52 -6.52 -0.93
N TYR A 147 -22.16 -7.71 -0.47
CA TYR A 147 -22.78 -8.32 0.68
C TYR A 147 -21.74 -8.85 1.65
N GLN A 148 -21.58 -8.20 2.77
CA GLN A 148 -20.70 -8.60 3.87
C GLN A 148 -19.25 -8.86 3.41
N GLU A 149 -18.73 -7.98 2.57
CA GLU A 149 -17.36 -8.03 2.05
C GLU A 149 -16.70 -6.64 2.11
N SER A 150 -15.36 -6.59 2.19
CA SER A 150 -14.62 -5.34 2.12
C SER A 150 -14.75 -4.72 0.71
N ASN A 151 -14.48 -3.43 0.59
CA ASN A 151 -14.48 -2.78 -0.72
C ASN A 151 -13.45 -3.42 -1.66
N PHE A 152 -12.28 -3.83 -1.13
CA PHE A 152 -11.26 -4.50 -1.93
C PHE A 152 -11.72 -5.88 -2.41
N ALA A 153 -12.26 -6.72 -1.51
CA ALA A 153 -12.76 -8.04 -1.85
C ALA A 153 -13.87 -7.96 -2.92
N PHE A 154 -14.77 -6.97 -2.78
CA PHE A 154 -15.83 -6.73 -3.77
C PHE A 154 -15.25 -6.33 -5.13
N ILE A 155 -14.31 -5.37 -5.18
CA ILE A 155 -13.65 -4.97 -6.43
C ILE A 155 -12.91 -6.14 -7.07
N GLN A 156 -12.20 -6.96 -6.28
CA GLN A 156 -11.55 -8.18 -6.79
C GLN A 156 -12.56 -9.17 -7.39
N ARG A 157 -13.70 -9.36 -6.74
CA ARG A 157 -14.76 -10.24 -7.24
C ARG A 157 -15.32 -9.72 -8.56
N LEU A 158 -15.63 -8.42 -8.65
CA LEU A 158 -16.11 -7.81 -9.87
C LEU A 158 -15.08 -7.92 -11.01
N ALA A 159 -13.81 -7.63 -10.72
CA ALA A 159 -12.75 -7.75 -11.72
C ALA A 159 -12.67 -9.18 -12.28
N ARG A 160 -12.69 -10.20 -11.42
CA ARG A 160 -12.71 -11.62 -11.84
C ARG A 160 -13.94 -11.98 -12.68
N GLN A 161 -15.13 -11.50 -12.28
CA GLN A 161 -16.38 -11.77 -13.00
C GLN A 161 -16.37 -11.17 -14.41
N HIS A 162 -15.70 -10.03 -14.58
CA HIS A 162 -15.65 -9.29 -15.85
C HIS A 162 -14.33 -9.47 -16.61
N PHE A 163 -13.42 -10.36 -16.13
CA PHE A 163 -12.11 -10.64 -16.72
C PHE A 163 -11.19 -9.42 -16.79
N GLU A 164 -11.30 -8.56 -15.78
CA GLU A 164 -10.47 -7.36 -15.61
C GLU A 164 -9.35 -7.61 -14.57
N TRP A 165 -8.35 -6.72 -14.57
CA TRP A 165 -7.20 -6.78 -13.68
C TRP A 165 -7.16 -5.57 -12.74
N LEU A 166 -6.64 -5.78 -11.52
CA LEU A 166 -6.37 -4.72 -10.54
C LEU A 166 -4.90 -4.41 -10.47
#